data_9e453af1c02633b06eb84bc64cdafe7c
#
_entry.id   9e453af1c02633b06eb84bc64cdafe7c
#
_cell.length_a   1.000
_cell.length_b   1.000
_cell.length_c   1.000
_cell.angle_alpha   90.00
_cell.angle_beta   90.00
_cell.angle_gamma   90.00
#
_symmetry.space_group_name_H-M   'P 1'
#
loop_
_entity.id
_entity.type
_entity.pdbx_description
1 polymer ?
#
loop_
_entity_poly.entity_id
_entity_poly.type
_entity_poly.pdbx_seq_one_letter_code
_entity_poly.pdbx_strand_id
1 'polypeptide(L)'
;KCFPEDKSYNIELDRLLPLRSPIFTDGGDLSELSSSIARMGITEPLLVRSAGNGEYEILSGNRRRTAAEQLMWVKVPCRIGDGKLTTDEYAKRIIVETNRQRFPELTLSEKIRVSAVLGERAEKELGITSEQAELFGRLNSLEQEFLLMLDSGAVSIADAEILCGIKERAVLLDVLKQHPEMKLTSGKIRELSGAGALTEEVILEILKPKPPVMVAVPAEIISEYLGGKTAEEISEAVSASVRTYFSGIRDSEIDG
;
A
#
# COMPACT_ATOMS: atom_id res chain seq x y z
N LYS A 1 4.48 -23.18 24.54
CA LYS A 1 3.29 -22.29 24.35
C LYS A 1 3.79 -20.86 24.55
N CYS A 2 3.49 -19.95 23.60
CA CYS A 2 3.99 -18.56 23.63
C CYS A 2 3.03 -17.62 24.39
N PHE A 3 1.89 -18.11 24.79
CA PHE A 3 0.93 -17.41 25.63
C PHE A 3 0.74 -18.27 26.88
N PRO A 4 1.03 -17.72 28.08
CA PRO A 4 0.71 -18.39 29.30
C PRO A 4 -0.79 -18.66 29.38
N GLU A 5 -1.16 -19.74 30.00
CA GLU A 5 -2.51 -20.30 30.00
C GLU A 5 -3.56 -19.25 30.34
N ASP A 6 -4.54 -19.09 29.44
CA ASP A 6 -5.86 -18.42 29.57
C ASP A 6 -5.98 -17.14 30.40
N LYS A 7 -4.87 -16.50 30.75
CA LYS A 7 -4.87 -15.28 31.54
C LYS A 7 -5.05 -14.05 30.63
N SER A 8 -6.19 -13.40 30.71
CA SER A 8 -6.43 -12.12 30.06
C SER A 8 -6.29 -10.96 31.05
N TYR A 9 -5.77 -9.86 30.55
CA TYR A 9 -5.56 -8.62 31.30
C TYR A 9 -6.33 -7.49 30.63
N ASN A 10 -7.01 -6.66 31.39
CA ASN A 10 -7.63 -5.45 30.85
C ASN A 10 -6.57 -4.34 30.72
N ILE A 11 -6.20 -4.03 29.48
CA ILE A 11 -5.19 -3.01 29.16
C ILE A 11 -5.90 -1.77 28.62
N GLU A 12 -5.42 -0.59 28.99
CA GLU A 12 -5.90 0.69 28.51
C GLU A 12 -5.61 0.85 27.02
N LEU A 13 -6.59 1.38 26.26
CA LEU A 13 -6.48 1.51 24.79
C LEU A 13 -5.33 2.43 24.36
N ASP A 14 -5.01 3.45 25.16
CA ASP A 14 -3.90 4.39 24.93
C ASP A 14 -2.51 3.73 25.07
N ARG A 15 -2.43 2.59 25.76
CA ARG A 15 -1.20 1.79 25.88
C ARG A 15 -1.04 0.75 24.78
N LEU A 16 -2.02 0.63 23.89
CA LEU A 16 -2.02 -0.34 22.80
C LEU A 16 -1.54 0.31 21.49
N LEU A 17 -0.34 -0.02 21.09
CA LEU A 17 0.29 0.48 19.88
C LEU A 17 0.00 -0.45 18.69
N PRO A 18 -0.25 0.09 17.49
CA PRO A 18 -0.31 -0.72 16.29
C PRO A 18 1.07 -1.32 15.98
N LEU A 19 1.07 -2.43 15.25
CA LEU A 19 2.32 -3.05 14.77
C LEU A 19 3.05 -2.06 13.84
N ARG A 20 4.35 -1.86 14.06
CA ARG A 20 5.17 -0.91 13.26
C ARG A 20 5.19 -1.24 11.77
N SER A 21 5.15 -2.52 11.43
CA SER A 21 5.10 -3.00 10.05
C SER A 21 3.95 -3.99 9.90
N PRO A 22 2.74 -3.52 9.65
CA PRO A 22 1.58 -4.40 9.54
C PRO A 22 1.71 -5.33 8.33
N ILE A 23 1.39 -6.61 8.53
CA ILE A 23 1.34 -7.62 7.46
C ILE A 23 0.00 -7.54 6.75
N PHE A 24 -1.07 -7.34 7.52
CA PHE A 24 -2.44 -7.23 7.02
C PHE A 24 -2.93 -5.79 7.14
N THR A 25 -3.68 -5.35 6.15
CA THR A 25 -4.37 -4.08 6.19
C THR A 25 -5.66 -4.21 7.00
N ASP A 26 -5.86 -3.30 7.95
CA ASP A 26 -7.07 -3.28 8.78
C ASP A 26 -8.20 -2.49 8.09
N GLY A 27 -8.47 -2.82 6.83
CA GLY A 27 -9.54 -2.21 6.06
C GLY A 27 -10.89 -2.89 6.29
N GLY A 28 -11.96 -2.19 5.89
CA GLY A 28 -13.32 -2.69 5.82
C GLY A 28 -14.25 -2.15 6.90
N ASP A 29 -15.54 -2.38 6.68
CA ASP A 29 -16.61 -1.96 7.58
C ASP A 29 -16.49 -2.68 8.95
N LEU A 30 -16.60 -1.90 10.02
CA LEU A 30 -16.57 -2.37 11.39
C LEU A 30 -17.98 -2.41 12.03
N SER A 31 -19.03 -2.05 11.31
CA SER A 31 -20.37 -1.87 11.85
C SER A 31 -20.92 -3.12 12.53
N GLU A 32 -20.79 -4.29 11.87
CA GLU A 32 -21.20 -5.58 12.45
C GLU A 32 -20.35 -5.95 13.67
N LEU A 33 -19.02 -5.77 13.56
CA LEU A 33 -18.11 -6.07 14.66
C LEU A 33 -18.35 -5.15 15.86
N SER A 34 -18.54 -3.85 15.63
CA SER A 34 -18.86 -2.87 16.68
C SER A 34 -20.20 -3.21 17.35
N SER A 35 -21.21 -3.57 16.56
CA SER A 35 -22.51 -4.00 17.08
C SER A 35 -22.41 -5.30 17.91
N SER A 36 -21.60 -6.25 17.48
CA SER A 36 -21.32 -7.48 18.21
C SER A 36 -20.61 -7.19 19.54
N ILE A 37 -19.55 -6.37 19.49
CA ILE A 37 -18.78 -5.99 20.70
C ILE A 37 -19.66 -5.21 21.68
N ALA A 38 -20.54 -4.32 21.21
CA ALA A 38 -21.45 -3.59 22.07
C ALA A 38 -22.43 -4.50 22.83
N ARG A 39 -22.84 -5.62 22.21
CA ARG A 39 -23.80 -6.58 22.82
C ARG A 39 -23.15 -7.62 23.71
N MET A 40 -22.03 -8.18 23.29
CA MET A 40 -21.44 -9.37 23.91
C MET A 40 -20.05 -9.11 24.55
N GLY A 41 -19.52 -7.92 24.34
CA GLY A 41 -18.13 -7.64 24.69
C GLY A 41 -17.14 -8.26 23.69
N ILE A 42 -15.85 -8.10 24.00
CA ILE A 42 -14.79 -8.77 23.26
C ILE A 42 -14.62 -10.19 23.83
N THR A 43 -15.16 -11.16 23.11
CA THR A 43 -15.15 -12.57 23.51
C THR A 43 -13.77 -13.22 23.35
N GLU A 44 -13.02 -12.77 22.34
CA GLU A 44 -11.63 -13.22 22.10
C GLU A 44 -10.67 -12.08 22.42
N PRO A 45 -9.83 -12.19 23.48
CA PRO A 45 -8.87 -11.16 23.84
C PRO A 45 -7.90 -10.82 22.70
N LEU A 46 -7.43 -9.57 22.65
CA LEU A 46 -6.37 -9.16 21.74
C LEU A 46 -5.07 -9.89 22.11
N LEU A 47 -4.25 -10.21 21.11
CA LEU A 47 -2.91 -10.72 21.34
C LEU A 47 -1.93 -9.56 21.26
N VAL A 48 -1.15 -9.35 22.32
CA VAL A 48 -0.19 -8.26 22.43
C VAL A 48 1.16 -8.75 22.93
N ARG A 49 2.22 -7.99 22.63
CA ARG A 49 3.55 -8.15 23.26
C ARG A 49 3.97 -6.87 23.95
N SER A 50 4.83 -6.97 24.95
CA SER A 50 5.39 -5.78 25.59
C SER A 50 6.26 -4.99 24.60
N ALA A 51 6.02 -3.67 24.52
CA ALA A 51 6.83 -2.73 23.74
C ALA A 51 7.79 -1.92 24.66
N GLY A 52 7.78 -2.18 25.97
CA GLY A 52 8.50 -1.41 26.99
C GLY A 52 7.65 -0.29 27.57
N ASN A 53 8.10 0.32 28.67
CA ASN A 53 7.48 1.47 29.33
C ASN A 53 5.99 1.30 29.68
N GLY A 54 5.50 0.07 29.81
CA GLY A 54 4.09 -0.22 30.08
C GLY A 54 3.18 -0.16 28.86
N GLU A 55 3.75 -0.03 27.66
CA GLU A 55 3.06 -0.09 26.38
C GLU A 55 3.11 -1.49 25.77
N TYR A 56 2.16 -1.78 24.90
CA TYR A 56 2.00 -3.08 24.28
C TYR A 56 1.73 -2.94 22.78
N GLU A 57 2.44 -3.70 21.98
CA GLU A 57 2.23 -3.78 20.52
C GLU A 57 1.22 -4.89 20.20
N ILE A 58 0.23 -4.56 19.38
CA ILE A 58 -0.85 -5.46 19.00
C ILE A 58 -0.36 -6.42 17.91
N LEU A 59 -0.38 -7.72 18.17
CA LEU A 59 -0.08 -8.77 17.21
C LEU A 59 -1.33 -9.26 16.46
N SER A 60 -2.48 -9.31 17.16
CA SER A 60 -3.76 -9.68 16.57
C SER A 60 -4.90 -8.97 17.29
N GLY A 61 -5.89 -8.50 16.53
CA GLY A 61 -7.09 -7.87 17.06
C GLY A 61 -7.17 -6.35 16.84
N ASN A 62 -6.43 -5.77 15.92
CA ASN A 62 -6.52 -4.34 15.60
C ASN A 62 -7.95 -3.91 15.28
N ARG A 63 -8.71 -4.67 14.48
CA ARG A 63 -10.13 -4.37 14.21
C ARG A 63 -10.97 -4.32 15.49
N ARG A 64 -10.71 -5.23 16.44
CA ARG A 64 -11.40 -5.24 17.75
C ARG A 64 -11.01 -4.02 18.61
N ARG A 65 -9.73 -3.63 18.56
CA ARG A 65 -9.26 -2.39 19.20
C ARG A 65 -9.97 -1.17 18.62
N THR A 66 -9.99 -1.05 17.28
CA THR A 66 -10.64 0.11 16.63
C THR A 66 -12.15 0.14 16.88
N ALA A 67 -12.82 -1.00 16.86
CA ALA A 67 -14.23 -1.08 17.22
C ALA A 67 -14.50 -0.68 18.68
N ALA A 68 -13.66 -1.11 19.63
CA ALA A 68 -13.76 -0.71 21.02
C ALA A 68 -13.51 0.80 21.22
N GLU A 69 -12.57 1.38 20.45
CA GLU A 69 -12.30 2.82 20.44
C GLU A 69 -13.50 3.62 19.92
N GLN A 70 -14.16 3.18 18.85
CA GLN A 70 -15.41 3.77 18.35
C GLN A 70 -16.55 3.70 19.37
N LEU A 71 -16.57 2.65 20.21
CA LEU A 71 -17.50 2.48 21.31
C LEU A 71 -17.09 3.23 22.60
N MET A 72 -16.03 4.03 22.53
CA MET A 72 -15.48 4.81 23.66
C MET A 72 -15.11 3.94 24.88
N TRP A 73 -14.68 2.72 24.66
CA TRP A 73 -14.14 1.88 25.73
C TRP A 73 -12.79 2.41 26.20
N VAL A 74 -12.52 2.30 27.49
CA VAL A 74 -11.24 2.72 28.09
C VAL A 74 -10.24 1.57 28.11
N LYS A 75 -10.72 0.33 28.27
CA LYS A 75 -9.89 -0.87 28.42
C LYS A 75 -10.44 -2.01 27.59
N VAL A 76 -9.55 -2.88 27.13
CA VAL A 76 -9.91 -4.10 26.38
C VAL A 76 -9.17 -5.32 26.93
N PRO A 77 -9.77 -6.51 26.85
CA PRO A 77 -9.11 -7.75 27.27
C PRO A 77 -7.97 -8.10 26.32
N CYS A 78 -6.79 -8.35 26.87
CA CYS A 78 -5.59 -8.69 26.13
C CYS A 78 -4.91 -9.92 26.72
N ARG A 79 -4.32 -10.75 25.88
CA ARG A 79 -3.38 -11.80 26.27
C ARG A 79 -1.96 -11.33 25.94
N ILE A 80 -1.10 -11.31 26.94
CA ILE A 80 0.27 -10.83 26.76
C ILE A 80 1.14 -12.03 26.40
N GLY A 81 1.79 -11.94 25.25
CA GLY A 81 2.80 -12.90 24.84
C GLY A 81 4.13 -12.64 25.52
N ASP A 82 4.82 -13.70 25.85
CA ASP A 82 6.12 -13.69 26.54
C ASP A 82 7.25 -14.28 25.69
N GLY A 83 8.47 -14.17 26.19
CA GLY A 83 9.65 -14.86 25.70
C GLY A 83 9.91 -14.70 24.21
N LYS A 84 9.59 -15.71 23.39
CA LYS A 84 9.88 -15.73 21.95
C LYS A 84 9.18 -14.65 21.15
N LEU A 85 8.04 -14.11 21.63
CA LEU A 85 7.31 -13.03 20.96
C LEU A 85 7.98 -11.67 21.04
N THR A 86 9.08 -11.55 21.77
CA THR A 86 9.90 -10.33 21.79
C THR A 86 10.62 -10.07 20.46
N THR A 87 10.85 -11.10 19.64
CA THR A 87 11.46 -10.95 18.32
C THR A 87 10.41 -10.67 17.25
N ASP A 88 10.71 -9.73 16.35
CA ASP A 88 9.80 -9.35 15.24
C ASP A 88 9.53 -10.54 14.31
N GLU A 89 10.53 -11.34 14.04
CA GLU A 89 10.38 -12.51 13.17
C GLU A 89 9.34 -13.51 13.72
N TYR A 90 9.42 -13.83 15.00
CA TYR A 90 8.48 -14.76 15.60
C TYR A 90 7.08 -14.16 15.74
N ALA A 91 6.98 -12.86 16.06
CA ALA A 91 5.71 -12.15 16.11
C ALA A 91 5.01 -12.18 14.74
N LYS A 92 5.74 -11.89 13.65
CA LYS A 92 5.23 -11.98 12.27
C LYS A 92 4.73 -13.37 11.92
N ARG A 93 5.47 -14.43 12.30
CA ARG A 93 5.02 -15.82 12.10
C ARG A 93 3.70 -16.10 12.80
N ILE A 94 3.54 -15.69 14.06
CA ILE A 94 2.28 -15.87 14.79
C ILE A 94 1.14 -15.12 14.12
N ILE A 95 1.38 -13.88 13.67
CA ILE A 95 0.38 -13.07 12.96
C ILE A 95 -0.09 -13.80 11.70
N VAL A 96 0.82 -14.32 10.89
CA VAL A 96 0.48 -15.06 9.67
C VAL A 96 -0.28 -16.34 10.00
N GLU A 97 0.20 -17.14 10.95
CA GLU A 97 -0.45 -18.41 11.32
C GLU A 97 -1.87 -18.20 11.89
N THR A 98 -2.10 -17.15 12.68
CA THR A 98 -3.43 -16.86 13.25
C THR A 98 -4.40 -16.25 12.26
N ASN A 99 -3.96 -15.84 11.06
CA ASN A 99 -4.78 -15.22 10.03
C ASN A 99 -4.84 -16.03 8.72
N ARG A 100 -4.55 -17.32 8.76
CA ARG A 100 -4.56 -18.20 7.57
C ARG A 100 -5.89 -18.23 6.83
N GLN A 101 -7.01 -18.04 7.53
CA GLN A 101 -8.34 -17.96 6.94
C GLN A 101 -8.47 -16.79 5.96
N ARG A 102 -7.59 -15.78 6.03
CA ARG A 102 -7.58 -14.62 5.12
C ARG A 102 -6.84 -14.88 3.80
N PHE A 103 -6.10 -15.98 3.68
CA PHE A 103 -5.21 -16.23 2.53
C PHE A 103 -5.91 -16.18 1.17
N PRO A 104 -7.16 -16.66 1.00
CA PRO A 104 -7.87 -16.54 -0.27
C PRO A 104 -8.18 -15.11 -0.71
N GLU A 105 -8.26 -14.18 0.24
CA GLU A 105 -8.72 -12.79 0.04
C GLU A 105 -7.61 -11.75 0.22
N LEU A 106 -6.34 -12.19 0.28
CA LEU A 106 -5.21 -11.27 0.47
C LEU A 106 -5.08 -10.28 -0.69
N THR A 107 -4.87 -9.02 -0.36
CA THR A 107 -4.44 -8.00 -1.32
C THR A 107 -3.03 -8.31 -1.82
N LEU A 108 -2.56 -7.62 -2.86
CA LEU A 108 -1.22 -7.83 -3.38
C LEU A 108 -0.14 -7.46 -2.34
N SER A 109 -0.32 -6.35 -1.64
CA SER A 109 0.59 -5.93 -0.56
C SER A 109 0.65 -6.96 0.57
N GLU A 110 -0.49 -7.50 0.97
CA GLU A 110 -0.56 -8.54 1.99
C GLU A 110 0.10 -9.84 1.52
N LYS A 111 -0.10 -10.26 0.25
CA LYS A 111 0.58 -11.43 -0.34
C LYS A 111 2.10 -11.27 -0.31
N ILE A 112 2.60 -10.08 -0.65
CA ILE A 112 4.04 -9.76 -0.60
C ILE A 112 4.56 -9.93 0.83
N ARG A 113 3.88 -9.36 1.84
CA ARG A 113 4.27 -9.43 3.25
C ARG A 113 4.19 -10.87 3.80
N VAL A 114 3.10 -11.58 3.52
CA VAL A 114 2.90 -12.97 3.94
C VAL A 114 3.93 -13.88 3.29
N SER A 115 4.21 -13.73 2.00
CA SER A 115 5.22 -14.51 1.27
C SER A 115 6.59 -14.39 1.93
N ALA A 116 7.00 -13.18 2.32
CA ALA A 116 8.27 -12.96 3.00
C ALA A 116 8.36 -13.67 4.37
N VAL A 117 7.25 -13.81 5.08
CA VAL A 117 7.19 -14.53 6.37
C VAL A 117 7.17 -16.03 6.18
N LEU A 118 6.47 -16.53 5.16
CA LEU A 118 6.36 -17.96 4.85
C LEU A 118 7.67 -18.54 4.26
N GLY A 119 8.45 -17.71 3.55
CA GLY A 119 9.67 -18.16 2.86
C GLY A 119 9.36 -19.29 1.86
N GLU A 120 10.09 -20.40 1.95
CA GLU A 120 9.93 -21.56 1.05
C GLU A 120 8.50 -22.16 1.04
N ARG A 121 7.71 -21.92 2.06
CA ARG A 121 6.32 -22.38 2.11
C ARG A 121 5.35 -21.52 1.30
N ALA A 122 5.78 -20.34 0.85
CA ALA A 122 4.91 -19.35 0.18
C ALA A 122 4.27 -19.90 -1.09
N GLU A 123 5.04 -20.60 -1.92
CA GLU A 123 4.55 -21.19 -3.17
C GLU A 123 3.36 -22.11 -2.93
N LYS A 124 3.50 -23.02 -1.98
CA LYS A 124 2.46 -24.00 -1.65
C LYS A 124 1.26 -23.39 -0.95
N GLU A 125 1.51 -22.48 0.01
CA GLU A 125 0.45 -21.96 0.88
C GLU A 125 -0.34 -20.82 0.23
N LEU A 126 0.29 -20.02 -0.64
CA LEU A 126 -0.35 -18.93 -1.37
C LEU A 126 -0.73 -19.29 -2.81
N GLY A 127 -0.29 -20.46 -3.30
CA GLY A 127 -0.53 -20.88 -4.69
C GLY A 127 0.17 -19.99 -5.72
N ILE A 128 1.35 -19.49 -5.40
CA ILE A 128 2.16 -18.63 -6.27
C ILE A 128 3.29 -19.42 -6.93
N THR A 129 3.81 -18.92 -8.05
CA THR A 129 4.98 -19.51 -8.71
C THR A 129 6.28 -19.10 -8.02
N SER A 130 7.38 -19.82 -8.28
CA SER A 130 8.71 -19.47 -7.78
C SER A 130 9.14 -18.07 -8.24
N GLU A 131 8.84 -17.71 -9.50
CA GLU A 131 9.12 -16.38 -10.04
C GLU A 131 8.35 -15.28 -9.29
N GLN A 132 7.09 -15.54 -8.95
CA GLN A 132 6.30 -14.64 -8.13
C GLN A 132 6.84 -14.54 -6.70
N ALA A 133 7.31 -15.64 -6.11
CA ALA A 133 7.90 -15.63 -4.78
C ALA A 133 9.19 -14.80 -4.74
N GLU A 134 10.05 -14.92 -5.75
CA GLU A 134 11.26 -14.09 -5.89
C GLU A 134 10.91 -12.60 -6.06
N LEU A 135 9.94 -12.30 -6.93
CA LEU A 135 9.44 -10.94 -7.14
C LEU A 135 8.91 -10.34 -5.83
N PHE A 136 8.07 -11.07 -5.10
CA PHE A 136 7.53 -10.63 -3.82
C PHE A 136 8.64 -10.42 -2.78
N GLY A 137 9.69 -11.26 -2.81
CA GLY A 137 10.88 -11.07 -1.98
C GLY A 137 11.54 -9.70 -2.23
N ARG A 138 11.68 -9.27 -3.49
CA ARG A 138 12.21 -7.94 -3.84
C ARG A 138 11.28 -6.83 -3.43
N LEU A 139 9.98 -6.93 -3.75
CA LEU A 139 8.96 -5.93 -3.45
C LEU A 139 8.73 -5.73 -1.95
N ASN A 140 9.02 -6.75 -1.12
CA ASN A 140 8.91 -6.65 0.34
C ASN A 140 9.86 -5.62 0.97
N SER A 141 10.86 -5.15 0.22
CA SER A 141 11.75 -4.06 0.64
C SER A 141 11.12 -2.67 0.55
N LEU A 142 9.96 -2.55 -0.12
CA LEU A 142 9.24 -1.30 -0.25
C LEU A 142 8.53 -0.91 1.04
N GLU A 143 8.44 0.37 1.27
CA GLU A 143 7.67 0.98 2.34
C GLU A 143 6.17 0.70 2.15
N GLN A 144 5.42 0.73 3.25
CA GLN A 144 3.99 0.38 3.25
C GLN A 144 3.17 1.24 2.29
N GLU A 145 3.50 2.51 2.16
CA GLU A 145 2.81 3.45 1.30
C GLU A 145 2.90 3.05 -0.18
N PHE A 146 4.06 2.61 -0.65
CA PHE A 146 4.21 2.12 -2.03
C PHE A 146 3.45 0.81 -2.26
N LEU A 147 3.42 -0.08 -1.28
CA LEU A 147 2.63 -1.30 -1.36
C LEU A 147 1.12 -1.02 -1.40
N LEU A 148 0.64 -0.01 -0.68
CA LEU A 148 -0.75 0.44 -0.78
C LEU A 148 -1.06 1.09 -2.14
N MET A 149 -0.09 1.74 -2.77
CA MET A 149 -0.23 2.23 -4.15
C MET A 149 -0.36 1.09 -5.16
N LEU A 150 0.28 -0.07 -4.92
CA LEU A 150 0.06 -1.29 -5.71
C LEU A 150 -1.37 -1.81 -5.55
N ASP A 151 -1.89 -1.88 -4.33
CA ASP A 151 -3.25 -2.36 -4.07
C ASP A 151 -4.32 -1.47 -4.72
N SER A 152 -4.08 -0.16 -4.77
CA SER A 152 -4.97 0.80 -5.42
C SER A 152 -4.81 0.88 -6.95
N GLY A 153 -3.79 0.24 -7.51
CA GLY A 153 -3.45 0.33 -8.93
C GLY A 153 -2.80 1.67 -9.33
N ALA A 154 -2.45 2.53 -8.38
CA ALA A 154 -1.75 3.79 -8.65
C ALA A 154 -0.31 3.58 -9.14
N VAL A 155 0.30 2.46 -8.77
CA VAL A 155 1.62 2.02 -9.21
C VAL A 155 1.50 0.60 -9.75
N SER A 156 2.10 0.30 -10.90
CA SER A 156 2.15 -1.05 -11.46
C SER A 156 3.26 -1.88 -10.78
N ILE A 157 3.18 -3.21 -10.93
CA ILE A 157 4.23 -4.11 -10.42
C ILE A 157 5.60 -3.77 -11.04
N ALA A 158 5.64 -3.48 -12.35
CA ALA A 158 6.87 -3.11 -13.05
C ALA A 158 7.45 -1.79 -12.50
N ASP A 159 6.60 -0.81 -12.20
CA ASP A 159 7.03 0.45 -11.58
C ASP A 159 7.53 0.25 -10.15
N ALA A 160 6.89 -0.66 -9.41
CA ALA A 160 7.33 -1.02 -8.06
C ALA A 160 8.72 -1.70 -8.05
N GLU A 161 9.03 -2.52 -9.06
CA GLU A 161 10.38 -3.06 -9.22
C GLU A 161 11.42 -1.96 -9.48
N ILE A 162 11.09 -0.94 -10.26
CA ILE A 162 11.96 0.23 -10.46
C ILE A 162 12.14 0.97 -9.14
N LEU A 163 11.07 1.19 -8.37
CA LEU A 163 11.14 1.82 -7.06
C LEU A 163 12.04 1.07 -6.08
N CYS A 164 12.12 -0.27 -6.15
CA CYS A 164 13.06 -1.04 -5.33
C CYS A 164 14.52 -0.63 -5.55
N GLY A 165 14.88 -0.18 -6.76
CA GLY A 165 16.22 0.29 -7.10
C GLY A 165 16.55 1.69 -6.60
N ILE A 166 15.56 2.49 -6.21
CA ILE A 166 15.76 3.86 -5.72
C ILE A 166 16.20 3.81 -4.25
N LYS A 167 17.33 4.42 -3.92
CA LYS A 167 17.90 4.42 -2.56
C LYS A 167 17.20 5.44 -1.65
N GLU A 168 16.87 6.60 -2.19
CA GLU A 168 16.32 7.75 -1.46
C GLU A 168 14.78 7.73 -1.40
N ARG A 169 14.16 6.53 -1.38
CA ARG A 169 12.69 6.37 -1.32
C ARG A 169 12.03 7.07 -0.14
N ALA A 170 12.72 7.17 0.99
CA ALA A 170 12.22 7.88 2.15
C ALA A 170 11.98 9.36 1.85
N VAL A 171 12.92 10.01 1.15
CA VAL A 171 12.78 11.42 0.73
C VAL A 171 11.62 11.56 -0.27
N LEU A 172 11.49 10.61 -1.21
CA LEU A 172 10.36 10.58 -2.15
C LEU A 172 9.01 10.48 -1.43
N LEU A 173 8.91 9.62 -0.42
CA LEU A 173 7.69 9.49 0.38
C LEU A 173 7.38 10.75 1.18
N ASP A 174 8.38 11.39 1.75
CA ASP A 174 8.20 12.64 2.50
C ASP A 174 7.68 13.76 1.59
N VAL A 175 8.21 13.87 0.37
CA VAL A 175 7.71 14.82 -0.64
C VAL A 175 6.27 14.50 -1.03
N LEU A 176 5.95 13.22 -1.28
CA LEU A 176 4.57 12.83 -1.63
C LEU A 176 3.56 13.07 -0.51
N LYS A 177 3.98 12.94 0.75
CA LYS A 177 3.15 13.27 1.92
C LYS A 177 2.90 14.77 2.07
N GLN A 178 3.88 15.60 1.75
CA GLN A 178 3.77 17.07 1.78
C GLN A 178 2.97 17.62 0.59
N HIS A 179 2.98 16.90 -0.54
CA HIS A 179 2.38 17.30 -1.81
C HIS A 179 1.41 16.22 -2.33
N PRO A 180 0.25 16.01 -1.68
CA PRO A 180 -0.70 14.94 -2.04
C PRO A 180 -1.34 15.12 -3.43
N GLU A 181 -1.27 16.33 -4.01
CA GLU A 181 -1.69 16.63 -5.38
C GLU A 181 -0.75 16.04 -6.44
N MET A 182 0.50 15.72 -6.09
CA MET A 182 1.47 15.15 -7.01
C MET A 182 1.23 13.66 -7.21
N LYS A 183 1.12 13.25 -8.48
CA LYS A 183 0.90 11.85 -8.84
C LYS A 183 2.20 11.20 -9.29
N LEU A 184 2.45 10.02 -8.78
CA LEU A 184 3.56 9.18 -9.19
C LEU A 184 3.13 8.35 -10.40
N THR A 185 3.55 8.77 -11.61
CA THR A 185 3.26 8.05 -12.85
C THR A 185 4.47 7.23 -13.30
N SER A 186 4.26 6.20 -14.13
CA SER A 186 5.35 5.35 -14.67
C SER A 186 6.47 6.16 -15.33
N GLY A 187 6.14 7.23 -16.06
CA GLY A 187 7.14 8.11 -16.66
C GLY A 187 8.00 8.82 -15.61
N LYS A 188 7.38 9.34 -14.57
CA LYS A 188 8.08 10.02 -13.46
C LYS A 188 8.93 9.04 -12.63
N ILE A 189 8.45 7.81 -12.42
CA ILE A 189 9.22 6.75 -11.72
C ILE A 189 10.50 6.42 -12.48
N ARG A 190 10.42 6.31 -13.81
CA ARG A 190 11.62 6.08 -14.65
C ARG A 190 12.57 7.27 -14.63
N GLU A 191 12.04 8.50 -14.68
CA GLU A 191 12.81 9.74 -14.59
C GLU A 191 13.55 9.86 -13.24
N LEU A 192 12.85 9.54 -12.13
CA LEU A 192 13.44 9.45 -10.78
C LEU A 192 14.53 8.38 -10.70
N SER A 193 14.31 7.21 -11.28
CA SER A 193 15.32 6.12 -11.28
C SER A 193 16.55 6.46 -12.09
N GLY A 194 16.44 7.28 -13.14
CA GLY A 194 17.56 7.76 -13.96
C GLY A 194 18.26 9.00 -13.40
N ALA A 195 17.65 9.69 -12.45
CA ALA A 195 18.27 10.83 -11.78
C ALA A 195 19.39 10.33 -10.82
N GLY A 196 20.43 11.11 -10.65
CA GLY A 196 21.50 10.78 -9.71
C GLY A 196 21.03 10.79 -8.25
N ALA A 197 21.61 11.63 -7.41
CA ALA A 197 21.12 11.79 -6.03
C ALA A 197 19.74 12.46 -6.02
N LEU A 198 18.76 11.81 -5.39
CA LEU A 198 17.39 12.32 -5.25
C LEU A 198 17.30 13.25 -4.02
N THR A 199 17.52 14.54 -4.25
CA THR A 199 17.17 15.56 -3.26
C THR A 199 15.70 15.95 -3.37
N GLU A 200 15.16 16.59 -2.33
CA GLU A 200 13.78 17.11 -2.34
C GLU A 200 13.52 18.01 -3.54
N GLU A 201 14.47 18.89 -3.89
CA GLU A 201 14.36 19.81 -5.04
C GLU A 201 14.25 19.05 -6.37
N VAL A 202 15.09 18.03 -6.58
CA VAL A 202 15.06 17.20 -7.79
C VAL A 202 13.75 16.43 -7.91
N ILE A 203 13.28 15.86 -6.81
CA ILE A 203 12.00 15.13 -6.77
C ILE A 203 10.85 16.08 -7.09
N LEU A 204 10.80 17.26 -6.48
CA LEU A 204 9.78 18.26 -6.76
C LEU A 204 9.79 18.69 -8.22
N GLU A 205 10.96 18.89 -8.83
CA GLU A 205 11.06 19.24 -10.24
C GLU A 205 10.50 18.15 -11.17
N ILE A 206 10.87 16.89 -10.92
CA ILE A 206 10.37 15.75 -11.69
C ILE A 206 8.86 15.54 -11.47
N LEU A 207 8.37 15.72 -10.24
CA LEU A 207 6.96 15.50 -9.91
C LEU A 207 6.04 16.65 -10.31
N LYS A 208 6.56 17.85 -10.59
CA LYS A 208 5.74 18.96 -11.08
C LYS A 208 4.94 18.55 -12.33
N PRO A 209 3.67 18.94 -12.45
CA PRO A 209 2.94 18.75 -13.68
C PRO A 209 3.63 19.51 -14.79
N LYS A 210 3.99 18.83 -15.88
CA LYS A 210 4.53 19.52 -17.05
C LYS A 210 3.45 20.46 -17.59
N PRO A 211 3.79 21.71 -17.91
CA PRO A 211 2.80 22.64 -18.46
C PRO A 211 2.20 22.02 -19.73
N PRO A 212 0.92 22.27 -20.01
CA PRO A 212 0.29 21.77 -21.23
C PRO A 212 1.08 22.28 -22.43
N VAL A 213 1.42 21.38 -23.34
CA VAL A 213 2.05 21.75 -24.60
C VAL A 213 1.01 22.48 -25.42
N MET A 214 1.21 23.79 -25.61
CA MET A 214 0.35 24.59 -26.48
C MET A 214 0.74 24.33 -27.93
N VAL A 215 -0.08 23.57 -28.65
CA VAL A 215 0.06 23.36 -30.08
C VAL A 215 -0.77 24.42 -30.80
N ALA A 216 -0.11 25.31 -31.50
CA ALA A 216 -0.82 26.24 -32.38
C ALA A 216 -1.32 25.50 -33.63
N VAL A 217 -2.63 25.28 -33.72
CA VAL A 217 -3.24 24.74 -34.96
C VAL A 217 -3.52 25.91 -35.90
N PRO A 218 -3.01 25.86 -37.15
CA PRO A 218 -3.29 26.94 -38.14
C PRO A 218 -4.78 27.13 -38.32
N ALA A 219 -5.21 28.41 -38.43
CA ALA A 219 -6.62 28.75 -38.55
C ALA A 219 -7.29 28.12 -39.79
N GLU A 220 -6.51 27.84 -40.83
CA GLU A 220 -6.96 27.18 -42.07
C GLU A 220 -7.43 25.76 -41.78
N ILE A 221 -6.65 24.98 -40.97
CA ILE A 221 -7.02 23.63 -40.56
C ILE A 221 -8.27 23.64 -39.68
N ILE A 222 -8.37 24.62 -38.78
CA ILE A 222 -9.55 24.77 -37.93
C ILE A 222 -10.80 25.04 -38.78
N SER A 223 -10.70 25.96 -39.77
CA SER A 223 -11.83 26.33 -40.63
C SER A 223 -12.24 25.18 -41.57
N GLU A 224 -11.26 24.41 -42.08
CA GLU A 224 -11.51 23.33 -43.03
C GLU A 224 -12.14 22.09 -42.38
N TYR A 225 -11.63 21.69 -41.22
CA TYR A 225 -12.04 20.43 -40.58
C TYR A 225 -12.93 20.58 -39.36
N LEU A 226 -12.93 21.75 -38.72
CA LEU A 226 -13.60 21.99 -37.44
C LEU A 226 -14.52 23.23 -37.48
N GLY A 227 -14.82 23.76 -38.69
CA GLY A 227 -15.69 24.91 -38.89
C GLY A 227 -17.04 24.71 -38.20
N GLY A 228 -17.46 25.69 -37.39
CA GLY A 228 -18.72 25.67 -36.66
C GLY A 228 -18.69 24.98 -35.28
N LYS A 229 -17.52 24.49 -34.84
CA LYS A 229 -17.34 23.91 -33.50
C LYS A 229 -16.85 24.93 -32.48
N THR A 230 -17.19 24.70 -31.23
CA THR A 230 -16.72 25.52 -30.10
C THR A 230 -15.24 25.27 -29.80
N ALA A 231 -14.58 26.14 -29.05
CA ALA A 231 -13.17 25.98 -28.66
C ALA A 231 -12.94 24.71 -27.86
N GLU A 232 -13.93 24.26 -27.06
CA GLU A 232 -13.86 23.01 -26.29
C GLU A 232 -13.93 21.79 -27.21
N GLU A 233 -14.86 21.75 -28.16
CA GLU A 233 -14.99 20.68 -29.15
C GLU A 233 -13.75 20.56 -30.05
N ILE A 234 -13.13 21.72 -30.41
CA ILE A 234 -11.87 21.74 -31.16
C ILE A 234 -10.73 21.15 -30.32
N SER A 235 -10.60 21.56 -29.07
CA SER A 235 -9.58 21.04 -28.15
C SER A 235 -9.70 19.53 -27.94
N GLU A 236 -10.93 19.03 -27.83
CA GLU A 236 -11.22 17.60 -27.65
C GLU A 236 -10.89 16.80 -28.90
N ALA A 237 -11.30 17.30 -30.09
CA ALA A 237 -11.00 16.66 -31.35
C ALA A 237 -9.49 16.61 -31.68
N VAL A 238 -8.76 17.68 -31.41
CA VAL A 238 -7.30 17.74 -31.56
C VAL A 238 -6.62 16.76 -30.60
N SER A 239 -7.05 16.74 -29.33
CA SER A 239 -6.52 15.82 -28.31
C SER A 239 -6.76 14.35 -28.67
N ALA A 240 -7.95 14.02 -29.20
CA ALA A 240 -8.27 12.68 -29.67
C ALA A 240 -7.40 12.28 -30.88
N SER A 241 -7.24 13.17 -31.86
CA SER A 241 -6.42 12.93 -33.04
C SER A 241 -4.94 12.73 -32.70
N VAL A 242 -4.40 13.52 -31.80
CA VAL A 242 -3.02 13.39 -31.28
C VAL A 242 -2.84 12.05 -30.58
N ARG A 243 -3.78 11.64 -29.72
CA ARG A 243 -3.75 10.33 -29.05
C ARG A 243 -3.76 9.17 -30.05
N THR A 244 -4.65 9.23 -31.04
CA THR A 244 -4.76 8.21 -32.08
C THR A 244 -3.48 8.10 -32.92
N TYR A 245 -2.88 9.23 -33.28
CA TYR A 245 -1.62 9.25 -34.03
C TYR A 245 -0.48 8.59 -33.26
N PHE A 246 -0.31 8.93 -31.96
CA PHE A 246 0.76 8.35 -31.14
C PHE A 246 0.49 6.90 -30.71
N SER A 247 -0.77 6.46 -30.59
CA SER A 247 -1.07 5.04 -30.37
C SER A 247 -0.69 4.20 -31.60
N GLY A 248 -0.99 4.68 -32.80
CA GLY A 248 -0.61 4.01 -34.04
C GLY A 248 0.91 3.88 -34.26
N ILE A 249 1.70 4.83 -33.76
CA ILE A 249 3.17 4.74 -33.80
C ILE A 249 3.68 3.66 -32.84
N ARG A 250 3.11 3.54 -31.64
CA ARG A 250 3.50 2.50 -30.68
C ARG A 250 3.25 1.09 -31.20
N ASP A 251 2.14 0.88 -31.89
CA ASP A 251 1.79 -0.42 -32.45
C ASP A 251 2.70 -0.81 -33.64
N SER A 252 3.24 0.18 -34.38
CA SER A 252 4.17 -0.05 -35.49
C SER A 252 5.63 -0.30 -35.09
N GLU A 253 6.03 0.05 -33.85
CA GLU A 253 7.39 -0.21 -33.33
C GLU A 253 7.51 -1.59 -32.63
N ILE A 254 6.38 -2.29 -32.42
CA ILE A 254 6.38 -3.62 -31.78
C ILE A 254 6.48 -4.75 -32.81
N ASP A 255 6.16 -4.48 -34.11
CA ASP A 255 6.19 -5.45 -35.18
C ASP A 255 7.43 -5.36 -36.12
N GLY A 256 8.48 -4.68 -35.73
CA GLY A 256 9.78 -4.57 -36.40
C GLY A 256 10.92 -5.05 -35.50
#